data_e8bfefa16c5410e5c28726fca4f6564d
#
_entry.id   e8bfefa16c5410e5c28726fca4f6564d
#
_cell.length_a   1.000
_cell.length_b   1.000
_cell.length_c   1.000
_cell.angle_alpha   90.00
_cell.angle_beta   90.00
_cell.angle_gamma   90.00
#
_symmetry.space_group_name_H-M   'P 1'
#
loop_
_entity.id
_entity.type
_entity.pdbx_description
1 polymer ?
#
loop_
_entity_poly.entity_id
_entity_poly.type
_entity_poly.pdbx_seq_one_letter_code
_entity_poly.pdbx_strand_id
1 'polypeptide(L)'
;MSKHLLLEQKGRTLLATFNRPDDNKVSDGMARELGAAVAIAHECSDMVLLRSIGPDFCTGRLRDPDAGPPHPEAYSRRPEYDSIFYCYRAIRDAQVPVVGVIEGRCMGFGTAVAACCDVSFASSKAQFNIPEMTHQVMPTMVMSALYDRINRNAIMWMAYSAEFIDAQQAMMYGIVSRMVDADKLEDEVTKFCEVLLSRPRPGILGLKEYLRSAPHMDSQGALDYARSIHSMVNTAAAMKD
;
A
#
# COMPACT_ATOMS: atom_id res chain seq x y z
N MET A 1 -9.44 -18.96 3.31
CA MET A 1 -8.64 -18.15 2.35
C MET A 1 -9.48 -17.86 1.12
N SER A 2 -9.52 -16.61 0.68
CA SER A 2 -10.23 -16.21 -0.53
C SER A 2 -9.51 -16.76 -1.76
N LYS A 3 -10.24 -17.34 -2.71
CA LYS A 3 -9.65 -17.71 -4.02
C LYS A 3 -9.21 -16.48 -4.84
N HIS A 4 -9.59 -15.28 -4.39
CA HIS A 4 -9.33 -14.01 -5.06
C HIS A 4 -8.13 -13.24 -4.49
N LEU A 5 -7.49 -13.75 -3.43
CA LEU A 5 -6.21 -13.30 -2.93
C LEU A 5 -5.28 -14.50 -2.80
N LEU A 6 -4.22 -14.52 -3.59
CA LEU A 6 -3.21 -15.57 -3.49
C LEU A 6 -2.07 -15.10 -2.60
N LEU A 7 -1.71 -15.92 -1.61
CA LEU A 7 -0.61 -15.68 -0.70
C LEU A 7 0.39 -16.84 -0.85
N GLU A 8 1.59 -16.52 -1.29
CA GLU A 8 2.62 -17.50 -1.58
C GLU A 8 3.95 -17.09 -0.94
N GLN A 9 4.57 -18.00 -0.20
CA GLN A 9 5.93 -17.79 0.32
C GLN A 9 6.95 -18.16 -0.76
N LYS A 10 7.72 -17.18 -1.23
CA LYS A 10 8.83 -17.37 -2.18
C LYS A 10 10.16 -16.98 -1.55
N GLY A 11 10.86 -17.95 -1.00
CA GLY A 11 12.09 -17.68 -0.26
C GLY A 11 11.84 -16.70 0.89
N ARG A 12 12.50 -15.55 0.86
CA ARG A 12 12.36 -14.48 1.87
C ARG A 12 11.24 -13.47 1.58
N THR A 13 10.38 -13.73 0.59
CA THR A 13 9.34 -12.83 0.13
C THR A 13 7.96 -13.44 0.31
N LEU A 14 7.03 -12.73 0.95
CA LEU A 14 5.60 -13.01 0.87
C LEU A 14 5.04 -12.35 -0.40
N LEU A 15 4.67 -13.16 -1.38
CA LEU A 15 3.98 -12.71 -2.58
C LEU A 15 2.47 -12.67 -2.30
N ALA A 16 1.88 -11.48 -2.35
CA ALA A 16 0.43 -11.26 -2.24
C ALA A 16 -0.11 -10.80 -3.60
N THR A 17 -1.05 -11.56 -4.16
CA THR A 17 -1.54 -11.30 -5.52
C THR A 17 -3.05 -11.19 -5.53
N PHE A 18 -3.57 -10.05 -5.99
CA PHE A 18 -5.00 -9.92 -6.32
C PHE A 18 -5.31 -10.80 -7.51
N ASN A 19 -6.29 -11.70 -7.35
CA ASN A 19 -6.63 -12.76 -8.31
C ASN A 19 -8.12 -12.69 -8.68
N ARG A 20 -8.55 -11.54 -9.22
CA ARG A 20 -9.85 -11.33 -9.87
C ARG A 20 -9.62 -10.66 -11.22
N PRO A 21 -9.11 -11.40 -12.23
CA PRO A 21 -8.56 -10.81 -13.45
C PRO A 21 -9.53 -9.94 -14.26
N ASP A 22 -10.85 -10.07 -14.04
CA ASP A 22 -11.85 -9.25 -14.72
C ASP A 22 -11.85 -7.79 -14.25
N ASP A 23 -11.64 -7.54 -12.94
CA ASP A 23 -11.73 -6.19 -12.38
C ASP A 23 -10.84 -5.93 -11.17
N ASN A 24 -10.29 -6.96 -10.55
CA ASN A 24 -9.52 -6.91 -9.31
C ASN A 24 -10.14 -6.04 -8.20
N LYS A 25 -11.48 -5.97 -8.14
CA LYS A 25 -12.16 -5.36 -7.01
C LYS A 25 -11.92 -6.15 -5.75
N VAL A 26 -11.65 -5.45 -4.66
CA VAL A 26 -11.31 -6.05 -3.37
C VAL A 26 -12.51 -6.06 -2.46
N SER A 27 -12.94 -7.25 -2.04
CA SER A 27 -13.98 -7.42 -1.02
C SER A 27 -13.43 -7.16 0.38
N ASP A 28 -14.32 -6.93 1.34
CA ASP A 28 -13.94 -6.74 2.75
C ASP A 28 -13.20 -7.95 3.33
N GLY A 29 -13.58 -9.17 2.89
CA GLY A 29 -12.86 -10.40 3.23
C GLY A 29 -11.43 -10.41 2.69
N MET A 30 -11.23 -10.05 1.43
CA MET A 30 -9.89 -9.94 0.84
C MET A 30 -9.04 -8.88 1.54
N ALA A 31 -9.61 -7.70 1.84
CA ALA A 31 -8.91 -6.63 2.53
C ALA A 31 -8.44 -7.08 3.93
N ARG A 32 -9.32 -7.77 4.66
CA ARG A 32 -8.99 -8.33 5.99
C ARG A 32 -7.90 -9.40 5.89
N GLU A 33 -7.99 -10.29 4.91
CA GLU A 33 -7.02 -11.36 4.69
C GLU A 33 -5.64 -10.81 4.30
N LEU A 34 -5.59 -9.82 3.39
CA LEU A 34 -4.35 -9.12 3.04
C LEU A 34 -3.74 -8.43 4.26
N GLY A 35 -4.55 -7.68 5.01
CA GLY A 35 -4.08 -7.00 6.22
C GLY A 35 -3.51 -7.98 7.25
N ALA A 36 -4.18 -9.11 7.48
CA ALA A 36 -3.70 -10.14 8.42
C ALA A 36 -2.38 -10.77 7.94
N ALA A 37 -2.28 -11.10 6.66
CA ALA A 37 -1.05 -11.68 6.10
C ALA A 37 0.14 -10.72 6.19
N VAL A 38 -0.08 -9.44 5.86
CA VAL A 38 0.95 -8.40 5.92
C VAL A 38 1.40 -8.13 7.37
N ALA A 39 0.47 -8.12 8.33
CA ALA A 39 0.79 -7.87 9.74
C ALA A 39 1.77 -8.89 10.33
N ILE A 40 1.68 -10.16 9.91
CA ILE A 40 2.53 -11.26 10.42
C ILE A 40 3.65 -11.64 9.44
N ALA A 41 3.79 -10.96 8.32
CA ALA A 41 4.78 -11.31 7.28
C ALA A 41 6.22 -11.36 7.83
N HIS A 42 6.54 -10.56 8.86
CA HIS A 42 7.86 -10.50 9.49
C HIS A 42 8.32 -11.82 10.15
N GLU A 43 7.39 -12.73 10.44
CA GLU A 43 7.69 -14.03 11.06
C GLU A 43 8.38 -14.99 10.10
N CYS A 44 8.10 -14.87 8.79
CA CYS A 44 8.62 -15.80 7.78
C CYS A 44 9.17 -15.12 6.52
N SER A 45 9.10 -13.78 6.42
CA SER A 45 9.53 -13.01 5.26
C SER A 45 10.34 -11.79 5.65
N ASP A 46 11.14 -11.28 4.72
CA ASP A 46 11.87 -10.03 4.87
C ASP A 46 11.25 -8.89 4.03
N MET A 47 10.30 -9.22 3.18
CA MET A 47 9.49 -8.26 2.43
C MET A 47 8.16 -8.86 1.99
N VAL A 48 7.21 -7.99 1.66
CA VAL A 48 5.97 -8.33 0.96
C VAL A 48 6.05 -7.74 -0.45
N LEU A 49 5.73 -8.54 -1.47
CA LEU A 49 5.54 -8.08 -2.84
C LEU A 49 4.05 -8.17 -3.17
N LEU A 50 3.40 -7.04 -3.35
CA LEU A 50 1.98 -6.93 -3.66
C LEU A 50 1.78 -6.63 -5.13
N ARG A 51 1.02 -7.46 -5.82
CA ARG A 51 0.72 -7.33 -7.25
C ARG A 51 -0.68 -7.85 -7.59
N SER A 52 -1.00 -7.87 -8.87
CA SER A 52 -2.28 -8.38 -9.38
C SER A 52 -2.08 -9.29 -10.60
N ILE A 53 -3.11 -10.07 -10.92
CA ILE A 53 -3.24 -10.79 -12.19
C ILE A 53 -4.27 -10.07 -13.05
N GLY A 54 -4.10 -10.13 -14.37
CA GLY A 54 -5.00 -9.49 -15.32
C GLY A 54 -4.58 -8.06 -15.68
N PRO A 55 -5.45 -7.30 -16.37
CA PRO A 55 -5.06 -6.01 -16.95
C PRO A 55 -4.96 -4.87 -15.94
N ASP A 56 -5.56 -4.99 -14.77
CA ASP A 56 -5.69 -3.92 -13.79
C ASP A 56 -5.12 -4.31 -12.42
N PHE A 57 -4.53 -3.35 -11.72
CA PHE A 57 -4.09 -3.58 -10.36
C PHE A 57 -5.27 -3.76 -9.40
N CYS A 58 -6.16 -2.77 -9.35
CA CYS A 58 -7.38 -2.85 -8.53
C CYS A 58 -8.34 -1.73 -8.94
N THR A 59 -9.57 -2.08 -9.34
CA THR A 59 -10.58 -1.10 -9.78
C THR A 59 -11.53 -0.68 -8.66
N GLY A 60 -11.14 -0.87 -7.40
CA GLY A 60 -11.85 -0.36 -6.24
C GLY A 60 -12.33 -1.43 -5.25
N ARG A 61 -13.23 -1.01 -4.36
CA ARG A 61 -13.85 -1.91 -3.37
C ARG A 61 -15.08 -2.61 -3.95
N LEU A 62 -15.20 -3.90 -3.69
CA LEU A 62 -16.42 -4.66 -3.90
C LEU A 62 -17.17 -4.76 -2.58
N ARG A 63 -18.37 -4.18 -2.53
CA ARG A 63 -19.27 -4.42 -1.40
C ARG A 63 -19.73 -5.88 -1.44
N ASP A 64 -19.70 -6.55 -0.29
CA ASP A 64 -20.19 -7.89 -0.16
C ASP A 64 -21.70 -7.91 -0.52
N PRO A 65 -22.12 -8.69 -1.53
CA PRO A 65 -23.54 -8.80 -1.88
C PRO A 65 -24.41 -9.33 -0.74
N ASP A 66 -23.83 -10.15 0.14
CA ASP A 66 -24.51 -10.80 1.25
C ASP A 66 -24.46 -9.97 2.55
N ALA A 67 -23.81 -8.81 2.54
CA ALA A 67 -23.65 -7.95 3.72
C ALA A 67 -24.97 -7.34 4.25
N GLY A 68 -26.08 -7.52 3.55
CA GLY A 68 -27.37 -6.94 3.92
C GLY A 68 -27.40 -5.40 3.77
N PRO A 69 -28.49 -4.74 4.15
CA PRO A 69 -28.56 -3.28 4.15
C PRO A 69 -27.65 -2.69 5.23
N PRO A 70 -27.14 -1.45 5.03
CA PRO A 70 -26.37 -0.76 6.06
C PRO A 70 -27.18 -0.61 7.35
N HIS A 71 -26.52 -0.67 8.52
CA HIS A 71 -27.19 -0.45 9.79
C HIS A 71 -27.91 0.90 9.79
N PRO A 72 -29.18 0.99 10.22
CA PRO A 72 -29.99 2.22 10.15
C PRO A 72 -29.41 3.34 11.02
N GLU A 73 -28.77 2.99 12.14
CA GLU A 73 -28.18 3.95 13.06
C GLU A 73 -26.75 4.29 12.61
N ALA A 74 -26.46 5.60 12.43
CA ALA A 74 -25.23 6.08 11.80
C ALA A 74 -23.94 5.67 12.54
N TYR A 75 -23.93 5.72 13.87
CA TYR A 75 -22.74 5.38 14.66
C TYR A 75 -22.44 3.87 14.60
N SER A 76 -23.46 3.04 14.59
CA SER A 76 -23.34 1.57 14.50
C SER A 76 -22.83 1.08 13.14
N ARG A 77 -22.76 1.96 12.14
CA ARG A 77 -22.17 1.65 10.81
C ARG A 77 -20.65 1.66 10.81
N ARG A 78 -19.99 2.22 11.81
CA ARG A 78 -18.52 2.32 11.82
C ARG A 78 -17.80 0.99 11.58
N PRO A 79 -18.17 -0.13 12.22
CA PRO A 79 -17.51 -1.41 11.99
C PRO A 79 -17.64 -1.96 10.57
N GLU A 80 -18.61 -1.48 9.77
CA GLU A 80 -18.77 -1.90 8.37
C GLU A 80 -17.57 -1.56 7.47
N TYR A 81 -16.71 -0.67 7.94
CA TYR A 81 -15.54 -0.17 7.19
C TYR A 81 -14.20 -0.65 7.78
N ASP A 82 -14.21 -1.33 8.91
CA ASP A 82 -13.01 -1.69 9.67
C ASP A 82 -12.02 -2.54 8.86
N SER A 83 -12.51 -3.41 7.98
CA SER A 83 -11.67 -4.26 7.12
C SER A 83 -10.75 -3.44 6.22
N ILE A 84 -11.24 -2.32 5.70
CA ILE A 84 -10.51 -1.44 4.79
C ILE A 84 -9.45 -0.64 5.56
N PHE A 85 -9.85 0.01 6.67
CA PHE A 85 -8.92 0.74 7.52
C PHE A 85 -7.85 -0.16 8.12
N TYR A 86 -8.22 -1.38 8.51
CA TYR A 86 -7.28 -2.40 8.99
C TYR A 86 -6.26 -2.76 7.91
N CYS A 87 -6.69 -2.97 6.66
CA CYS A 87 -5.79 -3.27 5.55
C CYS A 87 -4.76 -2.16 5.32
N TYR A 88 -5.21 -0.90 5.23
CA TYR A 88 -4.31 0.25 5.05
C TYR A 88 -3.33 0.36 6.22
N ARG A 89 -3.82 0.23 7.44
CA ARG A 89 -2.99 0.29 8.63
C ARG A 89 -1.96 -0.85 8.65
N ALA A 90 -2.37 -2.08 8.34
CA ALA A 90 -1.46 -3.22 8.33
C ALA A 90 -0.31 -3.05 7.32
N ILE A 91 -0.58 -2.49 6.13
CA ILE A 91 0.46 -2.19 5.14
C ILE A 91 1.43 -1.12 5.66
N ARG A 92 0.89 -0.05 6.24
CA ARG A 92 1.69 1.06 6.78
C ARG A 92 2.54 0.66 7.98
N ASP A 93 1.97 -0.16 8.88
CA ASP A 93 2.60 -0.59 10.13
C ASP A 93 3.39 -1.91 9.99
N ALA A 94 3.39 -2.52 8.80
CA ALA A 94 4.12 -3.77 8.56
C ALA A 94 5.57 -3.66 9.05
N GLN A 95 6.05 -4.70 9.71
CA GLN A 95 7.42 -4.75 10.23
C GLN A 95 8.46 -5.10 9.14
N VAL A 96 8.00 -5.42 7.93
CA VAL A 96 8.86 -5.62 6.75
C VAL A 96 8.43 -4.68 5.64
N PRO A 97 9.30 -4.33 4.68
CA PRO A 97 8.94 -3.51 3.54
C PRO A 97 7.80 -4.14 2.73
N VAL A 98 6.87 -3.29 2.30
CA VAL A 98 5.81 -3.66 1.35
C VAL A 98 6.08 -2.97 0.03
N VAL A 99 6.31 -3.75 -1.02
CA VAL A 99 6.58 -3.28 -2.38
C VAL A 99 5.35 -3.54 -3.24
N GLY A 100 4.80 -2.49 -3.86
CA GLY A 100 3.66 -2.58 -4.76
C GLY A 100 4.09 -2.57 -6.23
N VAL A 101 3.47 -3.42 -7.06
CA VAL A 101 3.65 -3.45 -8.52
C VAL A 101 2.31 -3.16 -9.18
N ILE A 102 2.20 -1.99 -9.80
CA ILE A 102 0.94 -1.43 -10.28
C ILE A 102 0.92 -1.42 -11.80
N GLU A 103 -0.02 -2.17 -12.38
CA GLU A 103 -0.29 -2.19 -13.82
C GLU A 103 -1.75 -1.83 -14.09
N GLY A 104 -2.03 -1.24 -15.23
CA GLY A 104 -3.38 -0.87 -15.65
C GLY A 104 -4.08 0.09 -14.68
N ARG A 105 -5.38 -0.11 -14.46
CA ARG A 105 -6.18 0.78 -13.63
C ARG A 105 -5.97 0.52 -12.14
N CYS A 106 -5.79 1.60 -11.40
CA CYS A 106 -5.60 1.64 -9.96
C CYS A 106 -6.57 2.68 -9.40
N MET A 107 -7.71 2.25 -8.83
CA MET A 107 -8.84 3.12 -8.53
C MET A 107 -9.24 3.04 -7.06
N GLY A 108 -9.59 4.17 -6.47
CA GLY A 108 -10.12 4.26 -5.10
C GLY A 108 -9.28 3.47 -4.09
N PHE A 109 -9.80 2.33 -3.61
CA PHE A 109 -9.08 1.41 -2.72
C PHE A 109 -7.69 1.03 -3.27
N GLY A 110 -7.57 0.75 -4.58
CA GLY A 110 -6.30 0.44 -5.22
C GLY A 110 -5.29 1.58 -5.11
N THR A 111 -5.72 2.82 -5.40
CA THR A 111 -4.90 4.03 -5.26
C THR A 111 -4.40 4.21 -3.82
N ALA A 112 -5.28 3.97 -2.84
CA ALA A 112 -4.93 4.03 -1.42
C ALA A 112 -3.88 2.96 -1.05
N VAL A 113 -4.05 1.72 -1.50
CA VAL A 113 -3.11 0.62 -1.25
C VAL A 113 -1.75 0.90 -1.90
N ALA A 114 -1.72 1.39 -3.15
CA ALA A 114 -0.48 1.76 -3.82
C ALA A 114 0.31 2.82 -3.04
N ALA A 115 -0.38 3.83 -2.51
CA ALA A 115 0.23 4.86 -1.68
C ALA A 115 0.62 4.38 -0.27
N CYS A 116 -0.03 3.35 0.28
CA CYS A 116 0.34 2.76 1.56
C CYS A 116 1.62 1.93 1.50
N CYS A 117 1.99 1.40 0.34
CA CYS A 117 3.24 0.66 0.17
C CYS A 117 4.46 1.53 0.50
N ASP A 118 5.54 0.92 0.97
CA ASP A 118 6.80 1.64 1.23
C ASP A 118 7.46 2.08 -0.08
N VAL A 119 7.40 1.21 -1.08
CA VAL A 119 7.86 1.47 -2.44
C VAL A 119 6.82 0.95 -3.42
N SER A 120 6.47 1.75 -4.42
CA SER A 120 5.53 1.36 -5.46
C SER A 120 6.14 1.60 -6.83
N PHE A 121 6.11 0.56 -7.67
CA PHE A 121 6.46 0.65 -9.09
C PHE A 121 5.18 0.71 -9.91
N ALA A 122 5.06 1.66 -10.79
CA ALA A 122 3.96 1.74 -11.74
C ALA A 122 4.45 1.52 -13.17
N SER A 123 3.74 0.68 -13.92
CA SER A 123 3.87 0.65 -15.38
C SER A 123 3.59 2.03 -15.96
N SER A 124 4.32 2.44 -17.00
CA SER A 124 4.05 3.69 -17.74
C SER A 124 2.63 3.74 -18.33
N LYS A 125 1.93 2.60 -18.38
CA LYS A 125 0.53 2.50 -18.82
C LYS A 125 -0.48 2.52 -17.67
N ALA A 126 -0.01 2.56 -16.42
CA ALA A 126 -0.90 2.58 -15.26
C ALA A 126 -1.65 3.91 -15.15
N GLN A 127 -2.89 3.83 -14.68
CA GLN A 127 -3.79 4.97 -14.50
C GLN A 127 -4.38 4.94 -13.10
N PHE A 128 -4.51 6.11 -12.47
CA PHE A 128 -4.96 6.24 -11.09
C PHE A 128 -6.11 7.22 -11.01
N ASN A 129 -7.12 6.94 -10.18
CA ASN A 129 -8.14 7.93 -9.83
C ASN A 129 -8.76 7.69 -8.45
N ILE A 130 -9.61 8.63 -8.02
CA ILE A 130 -10.45 8.58 -6.82
C ILE A 130 -11.90 8.82 -7.27
N PRO A 131 -12.62 7.76 -7.73
CA PRO A 131 -13.89 7.93 -8.43
C PRO A 131 -15.12 8.08 -7.51
N GLU A 132 -14.96 8.00 -6.19
CA GLU A 132 -16.05 7.86 -5.22
C GLU A 132 -17.10 8.97 -5.32
N MET A 133 -16.69 10.22 -5.63
CA MET A 133 -17.61 11.35 -5.77
C MET A 133 -18.57 11.19 -6.95
N THR A 134 -18.20 10.46 -8.00
CA THR A 134 -19.12 10.15 -9.10
C THR A 134 -20.28 9.24 -8.68
N HIS A 135 -20.11 8.55 -7.57
CA HIS A 135 -21.12 7.69 -6.95
C HIS A 135 -21.76 8.34 -5.70
N GLN A 136 -21.59 9.64 -5.52
CA GLN A 136 -22.11 10.40 -4.36
C GLN A 136 -21.57 9.87 -3.01
N VAL A 137 -20.36 9.32 -3.02
CA VAL A 137 -19.67 8.82 -1.82
C VAL A 137 -18.49 9.72 -1.52
N MET A 138 -18.39 10.17 -0.26
CA MET A 138 -17.23 10.91 0.22
C MET A 138 -16.02 9.97 0.33
N PRO A 139 -14.87 10.24 -0.33
CA PRO A 139 -13.74 9.32 -0.41
C PRO A 139 -12.87 9.29 0.86
N THR A 140 -13.45 9.39 2.05
CA THR A 140 -12.70 9.48 3.32
C THR A 140 -11.86 8.25 3.62
N MET A 141 -12.27 7.06 3.17
CA MET A 141 -11.43 5.86 3.30
C MET A 141 -10.13 6.01 2.51
N VAL A 142 -10.22 6.42 1.24
CA VAL A 142 -9.04 6.66 0.39
C VAL A 142 -8.20 7.80 0.97
N MET A 143 -8.83 8.90 1.35
CA MET A 143 -8.15 10.06 1.96
C MET A 143 -7.39 9.69 3.24
N SER A 144 -7.89 8.75 4.04
CA SER A 144 -7.19 8.31 5.25
C SER A 144 -5.84 7.62 4.97
N ALA A 145 -5.66 7.11 3.76
CA ALA A 145 -4.40 6.54 3.31
C ALA A 145 -3.46 7.56 2.66
N LEU A 146 -3.99 8.70 2.19
CA LEU A 146 -3.25 9.66 1.37
C LEU A 146 -2.84 10.95 2.11
N TYR A 147 -3.56 11.35 3.17
CA TYR A 147 -3.50 12.70 3.74
C TYR A 147 -2.11 13.13 4.23
N ASP A 148 -1.27 12.20 4.62
CA ASP A 148 0.09 12.41 5.13
C ASP A 148 1.18 11.98 4.13
N ARG A 149 0.81 11.52 2.93
CA ARG A 149 1.72 10.98 1.93
C ARG A 149 1.84 11.83 0.68
N ILE A 150 0.76 12.45 0.26
CA ILE A 150 0.72 13.28 -0.94
C ILE A 150 0.21 14.67 -0.61
N ASN A 151 0.53 15.64 -1.45
CA ASN A 151 0.12 17.01 -1.18
C ASN A 151 -1.42 17.17 -1.27
N ARG A 152 -1.95 18.10 -0.46
CA ARG A 152 -3.38 18.36 -0.36
C ARG A 152 -4.05 18.70 -1.70
N ASN A 153 -3.37 19.48 -2.55
CA ASN A 153 -3.95 19.89 -3.84
C ASN A 153 -4.13 18.71 -4.79
N ALA A 154 -3.19 17.74 -4.79
CA ALA A 154 -3.32 16.52 -5.59
C ALA A 154 -4.52 15.67 -5.11
N ILE A 155 -4.69 15.51 -3.79
CA ILE A 155 -5.86 14.79 -3.23
C ILE A 155 -7.16 15.47 -3.67
N MET A 156 -7.24 16.81 -3.51
CA MET A 156 -8.45 17.56 -3.85
C MET A 156 -8.76 17.51 -5.35
N TRP A 157 -7.72 17.63 -6.20
CA TRP A 157 -7.88 17.49 -7.63
C TRP A 157 -8.47 16.12 -7.99
N MET A 158 -7.83 15.03 -7.55
CA MET A 158 -8.27 13.67 -7.86
C MET A 158 -9.67 13.36 -7.33
N ALA A 159 -9.99 13.83 -6.12
CA ALA A 159 -11.29 13.58 -5.50
C ALA A 159 -12.42 14.40 -6.16
N TYR A 160 -12.18 15.67 -6.54
CA TYR A 160 -13.21 16.53 -7.13
C TYR A 160 -13.42 16.24 -8.61
N SER A 161 -12.35 16.04 -9.38
CA SER A 161 -12.47 15.74 -10.81
C SER A 161 -12.88 14.29 -11.08
N ALA A 162 -12.48 13.37 -10.20
CA ALA A 162 -12.55 11.93 -10.43
C ALA A 162 -11.89 11.46 -11.74
N GLU A 163 -11.09 12.32 -12.37
CA GLU A 163 -10.38 12.03 -13.59
C GLU A 163 -9.22 11.05 -13.33
N PHE A 164 -8.87 10.32 -14.37
CA PHE A 164 -7.65 9.51 -14.34
C PHE A 164 -6.43 10.41 -14.50
N ILE A 165 -5.42 10.15 -13.69
CA ILE A 165 -4.06 10.63 -13.87
C ILE A 165 -3.18 9.48 -14.35
N ASP A 166 -2.15 9.79 -15.13
CA ASP A 166 -1.17 8.81 -15.59
C ASP A 166 -0.12 8.47 -14.51
N ALA A 167 0.72 7.49 -14.82
CA ALA A 167 1.76 7.04 -13.90
C ALA A 167 2.81 8.12 -13.59
N GLN A 168 3.09 9.03 -14.53
CA GLN A 168 4.01 10.14 -14.32
C GLN A 168 3.44 11.16 -13.33
N GLN A 169 2.16 11.52 -13.48
CA GLN A 169 1.46 12.38 -12.54
C GLN A 169 1.35 11.73 -11.16
N ALA A 170 1.05 10.42 -11.11
CA ALA A 170 1.01 9.68 -9.85
C ALA A 170 2.35 9.68 -9.12
N MET A 171 3.47 9.56 -9.84
CA MET A 171 4.81 9.69 -9.29
C MET A 171 5.09 11.13 -8.81
N MET A 172 4.72 12.15 -9.58
CA MET A 172 4.85 13.56 -9.17
C MET A 172 4.05 13.90 -7.92
N TYR A 173 2.89 13.26 -7.74
CA TYR A 173 2.04 13.45 -6.56
C TYR A 173 2.53 12.65 -5.34
N GLY A 174 3.42 11.69 -5.52
CA GLY A 174 3.94 10.84 -4.45
C GLY A 174 3.06 9.60 -4.15
N ILE A 175 2.16 9.22 -5.06
CA ILE A 175 1.35 8.01 -4.95
C ILE A 175 2.21 6.78 -5.22
N VAL A 176 3.12 6.87 -6.21
CA VAL A 176 4.07 5.81 -6.53
C VAL A 176 5.51 6.34 -6.46
N SER A 177 6.43 5.43 -6.16
CA SER A 177 7.85 5.77 -6.02
C SER A 177 8.56 5.88 -7.36
N ARG A 178 8.15 5.11 -8.34
CA ARG A 178 8.81 5.02 -9.66
C ARG A 178 7.85 4.61 -10.76
N MET A 179 7.89 5.31 -11.88
CA MET A 179 7.29 4.89 -13.13
C MET A 179 8.35 4.15 -13.96
N VAL A 180 7.97 3.05 -14.60
CA VAL A 180 8.84 2.21 -15.43
C VAL A 180 8.11 1.88 -16.73
N ASP A 181 8.85 1.81 -17.85
CA ASP A 181 8.31 1.32 -19.11
C ASP A 181 7.67 -0.07 -18.91
N ALA A 182 6.51 -0.30 -19.52
CA ALA A 182 5.73 -1.50 -19.26
C ALA A 182 6.48 -2.81 -19.57
N ASP A 183 7.36 -2.79 -20.57
CA ASP A 183 8.19 -3.92 -20.99
C ASP A 183 9.40 -4.18 -20.07
N LYS A 184 9.75 -3.23 -19.21
CA LYS A 184 10.87 -3.30 -18.26
C LYS A 184 10.46 -3.46 -16.81
N LEU A 185 9.15 -3.40 -16.53
CA LEU A 185 8.64 -3.33 -15.17
C LEU A 185 9.09 -4.52 -14.32
N GLU A 186 8.94 -5.74 -14.83
CA GLU A 186 9.29 -6.96 -14.09
C GLU A 186 10.80 -7.02 -13.78
N ASP A 187 11.65 -6.66 -14.74
CA ASP A 187 13.11 -6.63 -14.55
C ASP A 187 13.54 -5.60 -13.50
N GLU A 188 12.95 -4.40 -13.55
CA GLU A 188 13.27 -3.33 -12.59
C GLU A 188 12.78 -3.65 -11.19
N VAL A 189 11.60 -4.26 -11.06
CA VAL A 189 11.07 -4.73 -9.77
C VAL A 189 11.97 -5.84 -9.21
N THR A 190 12.34 -6.82 -10.03
CA THR A 190 13.22 -7.92 -9.63
C THR A 190 14.56 -7.40 -9.11
N LYS A 191 15.23 -6.53 -9.88
CA LYS A 191 16.49 -5.90 -9.48
C LYS A 191 16.35 -5.14 -8.16
N PHE A 192 15.27 -4.38 -7.99
CA PHE A 192 15.04 -3.67 -6.73
C PHE A 192 14.84 -4.62 -5.55
N CYS A 193 14.06 -5.67 -5.72
CA CYS A 193 13.82 -6.67 -4.66
C CYS A 193 15.13 -7.38 -4.27
N GLU A 194 15.98 -7.74 -5.22
CA GLU A 194 17.31 -8.32 -4.96
C GLU A 194 18.18 -7.34 -4.15
N VAL A 195 18.24 -6.07 -4.56
CA VAL A 195 18.97 -5.04 -3.83
C VAL A 195 18.41 -4.85 -2.43
N LEU A 196 17.07 -4.79 -2.26
CA LEU A 196 16.42 -4.65 -0.96
C LEU A 196 16.77 -5.83 -0.03
N LEU A 197 16.66 -7.05 -0.54
CA LEU A 197 16.96 -8.28 0.23
C LEU A 197 18.46 -8.46 0.53
N SER A 198 19.34 -7.76 -0.19
CA SER A 198 20.78 -7.73 0.11
C SER A 198 21.15 -6.75 1.23
N ARG A 199 20.24 -5.83 1.61
CA ARG A 199 20.51 -4.86 2.67
C ARG A 199 20.37 -5.48 4.05
N PRO A 200 21.13 -5.03 5.05
CA PRO A 200 21.02 -5.52 6.42
C PRO A 200 19.62 -5.29 6.98
N ARG A 201 18.98 -6.36 7.44
CA ARG A 201 17.61 -6.32 7.99
C ARG A 201 17.41 -5.25 9.08
N PRO A 202 18.31 -5.07 10.07
CA PRO A 202 18.12 -4.04 11.08
C PRO A 202 18.03 -2.61 10.49
N GLY A 203 18.83 -2.32 9.44
CA GLY A 203 18.78 -1.03 8.75
C GLY A 203 17.45 -0.78 8.07
N ILE A 204 16.91 -1.79 7.37
CA ILE A 204 15.60 -1.73 6.70
C ILE A 204 14.48 -1.46 7.72
N LEU A 205 14.44 -2.24 8.80
CA LEU A 205 13.40 -2.12 9.83
C LEU A 205 13.49 -0.78 10.57
N GLY A 206 14.70 -0.36 10.94
CA GLY A 206 14.92 0.92 11.62
C GLY A 206 14.53 2.12 10.77
N LEU A 207 14.82 2.09 9.46
CA LEU A 207 14.40 3.15 8.53
C LEU A 207 12.87 3.23 8.44
N LYS A 208 12.18 2.11 8.29
CA LYS A 208 10.72 2.06 8.25
C LYS A 208 10.09 2.54 9.55
N GLU A 209 10.59 2.08 10.68
CA GLU A 209 10.14 2.51 12.01
C GLU A 209 10.32 4.02 12.21
N TYR A 210 11.47 4.56 11.85
CA TYR A 210 11.75 5.99 11.95
C TYR A 210 10.77 6.81 11.10
N LEU A 211 10.62 6.49 9.81
CA LEU A 211 9.75 7.22 8.88
C LEU A 211 8.26 7.08 9.21
N ARG A 212 7.85 6.02 9.89
CA ARG A 212 6.48 5.89 10.40
C ARG A 212 6.19 6.85 11.56
N SER A 213 7.16 7.08 12.43
CA SER A 213 6.97 7.77 13.71
C SER A 213 7.39 9.24 13.66
N ALA A 214 8.52 9.55 13.03
CA ALA A 214 9.11 10.89 13.01
C ALA A 214 8.19 12.01 12.45
N PRO A 215 7.38 11.80 11.40
CA PRO A 215 6.48 12.83 10.89
C PRO A 215 5.41 13.33 11.88
N HIS A 216 5.18 12.58 12.95
CA HIS A 216 4.19 12.91 14.00
C HIS A 216 4.82 13.55 15.25
N MET A 217 6.15 13.75 15.24
CA MET A 217 6.91 14.37 16.31
C MET A 217 7.20 15.83 16.01
N ASP A 218 7.50 16.62 17.04
CA ASP A 218 8.17 17.90 16.82
C ASP A 218 9.60 17.71 16.33
N SER A 219 10.24 18.76 15.85
CA SER A 219 11.58 18.66 15.24
C SER A 219 12.64 18.14 16.21
N GLN A 220 12.57 18.50 17.51
CA GLN A 220 13.51 18.02 18.51
C GLN A 220 13.28 16.55 18.84
N GLY A 221 12.03 16.14 19.01
CA GLY A 221 11.65 14.74 19.22
C GLY A 221 12.09 13.85 18.05
N ALA A 222 11.89 14.29 16.80
CA ALA A 222 12.35 13.57 15.61
C ALA A 222 13.88 13.41 15.57
N LEU A 223 14.66 14.45 15.95
CA LEU A 223 16.12 14.39 16.03
C LEU A 223 16.61 13.43 17.14
N ASP A 224 15.99 13.47 18.30
CA ASP A 224 16.37 12.61 19.43
C ASP A 224 16.01 11.15 19.15
N TYR A 225 14.87 10.93 18.48
CA TYR A 225 14.48 9.60 18.00
C TYR A 225 15.42 9.09 16.90
N ALA A 226 15.83 9.95 15.94
CA ALA A 226 16.84 9.61 14.94
C ALA A 226 18.15 9.16 15.59
N ARG A 227 18.64 9.89 16.61
CA ARG A 227 19.85 9.54 17.36
C ARG A 227 19.74 8.18 18.04
N SER A 228 18.58 7.90 18.64
CA SER A 228 18.32 6.64 19.33
C SER A 228 18.28 5.46 18.36
N ILE A 229 17.50 5.57 17.28
CA ILE A 229 17.41 4.55 16.23
C ILE A 229 18.77 4.33 15.56
N HIS A 230 19.49 5.42 15.22
CA HIS A 230 20.83 5.35 14.62
C HIS A 230 21.79 4.54 15.48
N SER A 231 21.87 4.86 16.79
CA SER A 231 22.76 4.16 17.71
C SER A 231 22.39 2.68 17.84
N MET A 232 21.09 2.38 17.98
CA MET A 232 20.60 1.01 18.14
C MET A 232 20.85 0.16 16.89
N VAL A 233 20.49 0.69 15.72
CA VAL A 233 20.58 -0.05 14.45
C VAL A 233 22.04 -0.26 14.02
N ASN A 234 22.85 0.79 14.03
CA ASN A 234 24.24 0.70 13.54
C ASN A 234 25.18 -0.06 14.48
N THR A 235 24.76 -0.37 15.72
CA THR A 235 25.50 -1.26 16.61
C THR A 235 25.08 -2.73 16.50
N ALA A 236 24.01 -3.03 15.76
CA ALA A 236 23.59 -4.42 15.51
C ALA A 236 24.68 -5.19 14.76
N ALA A 237 24.89 -6.47 15.11
CA ALA A 237 25.93 -7.31 14.50
C ALA A 237 25.77 -7.38 12.97
N ALA A 238 24.55 -7.58 12.49
CA ALA A 238 24.23 -7.67 11.07
C ALA A 238 24.43 -6.37 10.25
N MET A 239 24.80 -5.26 10.88
CA MET A 239 25.18 -4.01 10.20
C MET A 239 26.71 -3.89 10.00
N LYS A 240 27.50 -4.84 10.50
CA LYS A 240 28.96 -4.80 10.48
C LYS A 240 29.58 -5.79 9.49
N ASP A 241 28.76 -6.68 8.95
CA ASP A 241 29.10 -7.68 7.94
C ASP A 241 28.85 -7.12 6.51
#